data_7e9e322f3894d67ec50fc527b0da3800
#
_entry.id   7e9e322f3894d67ec50fc527b0da3800
#
_cell.length_a   1.000
_cell.length_b   1.000
_cell.length_c   1.000
_cell.angle_alpha   90.00
_cell.angle_beta   90.00
_cell.angle_gamma   90.00
#
_symmetry.space_group_name_H-M   'P 1'
#
loop_
_entity.id
_entity.type
_entity.pdbx_description
1 polymer ?
#
loop_
_entity_poly.entity_id
_entity_poly.type
_entity_poly.pdbx_seq_one_letter_code
_entity_poly.pdbx_strand_id
1 'polypeptide(L)'
;MPQISIEQLSHDWHALQGCAPPAARECIEQLAFTHQKNLASHFYTEMLKDEAASALLTHEQVRVRLHHSMSQWVAEVFSTATQEQLAQRVARQIKIGEVHARIDVPVHLVLRGARSLKRGLGALLDQA
;
A
#
# COMPACT_ATOMS: atom_id res chain seq x y z
N MET A 1 -19.27 13.07 13.49
CA MET A 1 -18.40 12.41 12.51
C MET A 1 -19.05 11.13 12.03
N PRO A 2 -19.23 10.96 10.72
CA PRO A 2 -19.71 9.68 10.23
C PRO A 2 -18.67 8.59 10.53
N GLN A 3 -19.13 7.46 11.00
CA GLN A 3 -18.26 6.31 11.21
C GLN A 3 -17.87 5.72 9.87
N ILE A 4 -16.62 5.27 9.76
CA ILE A 4 -16.15 4.55 8.59
C ILE A 4 -16.80 3.17 8.60
N SER A 5 -17.57 2.85 7.54
CA SER A 5 -18.22 1.56 7.39
C SER A 5 -17.28 0.59 6.67
N ILE A 6 -16.80 -0.42 7.39
CA ILE A 6 -15.97 -1.48 6.80
C ILE A 6 -16.74 -2.22 5.71
N GLU A 7 -18.01 -2.49 5.95
CA GLU A 7 -18.87 -3.18 4.98
C GLU A 7 -19.00 -2.39 3.68
N GLN A 8 -19.27 -1.08 3.77
CA GLN A 8 -19.41 -0.23 2.59
C GLN A 8 -18.09 -0.12 1.82
N LEU A 9 -16.99 0.09 2.51
CA LEU A 9 -15.66 0.21 1.88
C LEU A 9 -15.23 -1.11 1.22
N SER A 10 -15.50 -2.25 1.85
CA SER A 10 -15.19 -3.55 1.25
C SER A 10 -16.04 -3.83 0.03
N HIS A 11 -17.31 -3.42 0.07
CA HIS A 11 -18.21 -3.52 -1.08
C HIS A 11 -17.70 -2.67 -2.25
N ASP A 12 -17.32 -1.43 -1.98
CA ASP A 12 -16.80 -0.51 -2.99
C ASP A 12 -15.51 -1.03 -3.61
N TRP A 13 -14.60 -1.54 -2.80
CA TRP A 13 -13.34 -2.11 -3.28
C TRP A 13 -13.60 -3.33 -4.16
N HIS A 14 -14.51 -4.22 -3.72
CA HIS A 14 -14.89 -5.39 -4.51
C HIS A 14 -15.49 -5.00 -5.86
N ALA A 15 -16.33 -3.96 -5.89
CA ALA A 15 -16.90 -3.43 -7.11
C ALA A 15 -15.81 -2.88 -8.06
N LEU A 16 -14.81 -2.18 -7.51
CA LEU A 16 -13.67 -1.68 -8.30
C LEU A 16 -12.86 -2.82 -8.92
N GLN A 17 -12.62 -3.89 -8.18
CA GLN A 17 -11.96 -5.09 -8.74
C GLN A 17 -12.74 -5.65 -9.92
N GLY A 18 -14.07 -5.72 -9.79
CA GLY A 18 -14.95 -6.23 -10.84
C GLY A 18 -14.97 -5.37 -12.10
N CYS A 19 -14.60 -4.09 -12.01
CA CYS A 19 -14.51 -3.20 -13.17
C CYS A 19 -13.29 -3.45 -14.04
N ALA A 20 -12.22 -4.06 -13.49
CA ALA A 20 -11.01 -4.34 -14.26
C ALA A 20 -11.15 -5.68 -15.01
N PRO A 21 -10.66 -5.79 -16.26
CA PRO A 21 -10.61 -7.07 -16.95
C PRO A 21 -9.79 -8.09 -16.16
N PRO A 22 -10.19 -9.38 -16.13
CA PRO A 22 -9.45 -10.40 -15.37
C PRO A 22 -7.96 -10.46 -15.71
N ALA A 23 -7.62 -10.34 -16.99
CA ALA A 23 -6.22 -10.36 -17.44
C ALA A 23 -5.42 -9.19 -16.84
N ALA A 24 -6.02 -8.01 -16.75
CA ALA A 24 -5.38 -6.83 -16.15
C ALA A 24 -5.15 -7.04 -14.65
N ARG A 25 -6.15 -7.58 -13.95
CA ARG A 25 -6.04 -7.87 -12.51
C ARG A 25 -4.94 -8.89 -12.22
N GLU A 26 -4.88 -9.95 -13.02
CA GLU A 26 -3.86 -10.98 -12.88
C GLU A 26 -2.47 -10.41 -13.12
N CYS A 27 -2.32 -9.55 -14.12
CA CYS A 27 -1.06 -8.89 -14.43
C CYS A 27 -0.58 -8.03 -13.25
N ILE A 28 -1.46 -7.19 -12.71
CA ILE A 28 -1.14 -6.32 -11.58
C ILE A 28 -0.78 -7.14 -10.34
N GLU A 29 -1.57 -8.16 -10.04
CA GLU A 29 -1.32 -9.06 -8.90
C GLU A 29 0.04 -9.75 -9.03
N GLN A 30 0.34 -10.27 -10.22
CA GLN A 30 1.59 -10.96 -10.49
C GLN A 30 2.79 -10.03 -10.37
N LEU A 31 2.69 -8.82 -10.93
CA LEU A 31 3.77 -7.83 -10.85
C LEU A 31 4.02 -7.38 -9.41
N ALA A 32 2.96 -7.11 -8.66
CA ALA A 32 3.07 -6.70 -7.27
C ALA A 32 3.69 -7.80 -6.41
N PHE A 33 3.28 -9.04 -6.60
CA PHE A 33 3.84 -10.18 -5.89
C PHE A 33 5.32 -10.40 -6.23
N THR A 34 5.64 -10.42 -7.53
CA THR A 34 7.01 -10.68 -8.00
C THR A 34 7.97 -9.58 -7.58
N HIS A 35 7.54 -8.33 -7.62
CA HIS A 35 8.37 -7.16 -7.36
C HIS A 35 8.13 -6.51 -6.01
N GLN A 36 7.48 -7.20 -5.07
CA GLN A 36 7.10 -6.61 -3.78
C GLN A 36 8.30 -6.03 -3.02
N LYS A 37 9.43 -6.70 -3.04
CA LYS A 37 10.64 -6.22 -2.37
C LYS A 37 11.24 -5.00 -3.06
N ASN A 38 11.25 -5.02 -4.39
CA ASN A 38 11.76 -3.90 -5.18
C ASN A 38 10.87 -2.66 -5.03
N LEU A 39 9.56 -2.84 -4.99
CA LEU A 39 8.62 -1.75 -4.75
C LEU A 39 8.79 -1.16 -3.35
N ALA A 40 8.99 -2.00 -2.35
CA ALA A 40 9.26 -1.54 -0.99
C ALA A 40 10.59 -0.76 -0.91
N SER A 41 11.63 -1.23 -1.60
CA SER A 41 12.91 -0.53 -1.67
C SER A 41 12.80 0.80 -2.38
N HIS A 42 12.04 0.85 -3.47
CA HIS A 42 11.77 2.10 -4.20
C HIS A 42 11.02 3.11 -3.32
N PHE A 43 9.97 2.66 -2.64
CA PHE A 43 9.24 3.47 -1.67
C PHE A 43 10.20 4.08 -0.65
N TYR A 44 11.06 3.24 -0.09
CA TYR A 44 12.01 3.65 0.94
C TYR A 44 12.97 4.72 0.42
N THR A 45 13.56 4.48 -0.77
CA THR A 45 14.49 5.41 -1.40
C THR A 45 13.83 6.77 -1.65
N GLU A 46 12.59 6.76 -2.13
CA GLU A 46 11.86 8.01 -2.39
C GLU A 46 11.50 8.74 -1.08
N MET A 47 11.13 8.01 -0.04
CA MET A 47 10.79 8.62 1.24
C MET A 47 12.01 9.24 1.93
N LEU A 48 13.20 8.65 1.78
CA LEU A 48 14.42 9.18 2.37
C LEU A 48 14.87 10.52 1.76
N LYS A 49 14.30 10.91 0.63
CA LYS A 49 14.55 12.24 0.04
C LYS A 49 13.87 13.36 0.83
N ASP A 50 12.88 13.04 1.63
CA ASP A 50 12.19 13.98 2.51
C ASP A 50 12.90 14.01 3.87
N GLU A 51 13.25 15.20 4.33
CA GLU A 51 14.01 15.38 5.58
C GLU A 51 13.26 14.85 6.80
N ALA A 52 11.96 15.13 6.90
CA ALA A 52 11.14 14.67 8.01
C ALA A 52 10.98 13.15 8.01
N ALA A 53 10.75 12.57 6.82
CA ALA A 53 10.66 11.11 6.67
C ALA A 53 12.00 10.44 6.96
N SER A 54 13.11 11.03 6.49
CA SER A 54 14.46 10.51 6.75
C SER A 54 14.75 10.42 8.25
N ALA A 55 14.37 11.44 9.02
CA ALA A 55 14.56 11.45 10.46
C ALA A 55 13.80 10.27 11.15
N LEU A 56 12.63 9.92 10.65
CA LEU A 56 11.84 8.81 11.19
C LEU A 56 12.36 7.44 10.74
N LEU A 57 12.88 7.34 9.51
CA LEU A 57 13.18 6.07 8.85
C LEU A 57 14.64 5.64 8.91
N THR A 58 15.53 6.45 9.48
CA THR A 58 16.96 6.10 9.56
C THR A 58 17.28 5.09 10.65
N HIS A 59 16.39 4.88 11.60
CA HIS A 59 16.59 3.88 12.63
C HIS A 59 16.54 2.48 12.01
N GLU A 60 17.58 1.69 12.22
CA GLU A 60 17.75 0.38 11.56
C GLU A 60 16.59 -0.57 11.82
N GLN A 61 16.12 -0.68 13.07
CA GLN A 61 15.00 -1.56 13.41
C GLN A 61 13.70 -1.14 12.71
N VAL A 62 13.44 0.15 12.61
CA VAL A 62 12.29 0.69 11.90
C VAL A 62 12.41 0.36 10.41
N ARG A 63 13.60 0.56 9.85
CA ARG A 63 13.86 0.30 8.43
C ARG A 63 13.60 -1.16 8.07
N VAL A 64 14.12 -2.10 8.84
CA VAL A 64 13.95 -3.54 8.57
C VAL A 64 12.48 -3.95 8.68
N ARG A 65 11.81 -3.52 9.73
CA ARG A 65 10.38 -3.81 9.93
C ARG A 65 9.52 -3.21 8.83
N LEU A 66 9.78 -1.96 8.48
CA LEU A 66 9.00 -1.25 7.47
C LEU A 66 9.17 -1.89 6.11
N HIS A 67 10.40 -2.26 5.74
CA HIS A 67 10.64 -2.93 4.45
C HIS A 67 9.85 -4.23 4.34
N HIS A 68 9.88 -5.06 5.38
CA HIS A 68 9.14 -6.32 5.41
C HIS A 68 7.63 -6.08 5.35
N SER A 69 7.12 -5.20 6.20
CA SER A 69 5.70 -4.86 6.25
C SER A 69 5.21 -4.25 4.94
N MET A 70 6.01 -3.39 4.32
CA MET A 70 5.67 -2.74 3.07
C MET A 70 5.65 -3.74 1.90
N SER A 71 6.59 -4.69 1.88
CA SER A 71 6.60 -5.76 0.88
C SER A 71 5.31 -6.58 0.96
N GLN A 72 4.92 -6.98 2.15
CA GLN A 72 3.68 -7.73 2.37
C GLN A 72 2.45 -6.92 2.01
N TRP A 73 2.44 -5.63 2.38
CA TRP A 73 1.33 -4.73 2.09
C TRP A 73 1.10 -4.57 0.59
N VAL A 74 2.18 -4.36 -0.18
CA VAL A 74 2.12 -4.22 -1.63
C VAL A 74 1.53 -5.49 -2.26
N ALA A 75 2.02 -6.66 -1.90
CA ALA A 75 1.54 -7.92 -2.45
C ALA A 75 0.06 -8.15 -2.12
N GLU A 76 -0.36 -7.81 -0.91
CA GLU A 76 -1.73 -8.00 -0.45
C GLU A 76 -2.71 -7.03 -1.11
N VAL A 77 -2.38 -5.74 -1.12
CA VAL A 77 -3.29 -4.68 -1.62
C VAL A 77 -3.61 -4.87 -3.10
N PHE A 78 -2.65 -5.33 -3.89
CA PHE A 78 -2.85 -5.52 -5.33
C PHE A 78 -3.29 -6.93 -5.70
N SER A 79 -3.52 -7.83 -4.74
CA SER A 79 -4.04 -9.15 -5.02
C SER A 79 -5.58 -9.14 -5.09
N THR A 80 -6.13 -9.98 -5.97
CA THR A 80 -7.57 -10.16 -6.07
C THR A 80 -8.11 -10.87 -4.83
N ALA A 81 -9.25 -10.45 -4.34
CA ALA A 81 -9.81 -10.97 -3.10
C ALA A 81 -11.34 -11.05 -3.14
N THR A 82 -11.91 -11.93 -2.33
CA THR A 82 -13.35 -11.98 -2.09
C THR A 82 -13.77 -10.77 -1.25
N GLN A 83 -15.07 -10.48 -1.22
CA GLN A 83 -15.59 -9.38 -0.40
C GLN A 83 -15.28 -9.58 1.08
N GLU A 84 -15.33 -10.81 1.57
CA GLU A 84 -15.00 -11.14 2.96
C GLU A 84 -13.51 -10.85 3.27
N GLN A 85 -12.62 -11.24 2.37
CA GLN A 85 -11.19 -10.94 2.50
C GLN A 85 -10.93 -9.44 2.44
N LEU A 86 -11.66 -8.72 1.59
CA LEU A 86 -11.56 -7.26 1.50
C LEU A 86 -12.02 -6.56 2.77
N ALA A 87 -13.03 -7.09 3.46
CA ALA A 87 -13.46 -6.54 4.74
C ALA A 87 -12.32 -6.59 5.76
N GLN A 88 -11.58 -7.70 5.79
CA GLN A 88 -10.40 -7.84 6.65
C GLN A 88 -9.28 -6.86 6.26
N ARG A 89 -9.07 -6.65 4.94
CA ARG A 89 -8.08 -5.69 4.45
C ARG A 89 -8.44 -4.27 4.80
N VAL A 90 -9.71 -3.88 4.68
CA VAL A 90 -10.19 -2.56 5.06
C VAL A 90 -9.95 -2.32 6.54
N ALA A 91 -10.28 -3.29 7.40
CA ALA A 91 -10.04 -3.18 8.83
C ALA A 91 -8.55 -2.96 9.13
N ARG A 92 -7.67 -3.64 8.41
CA ARG A 92 -6.22 -3.49 8.56
C ARG A 92 -5.75 -2.11 8.12
N GLN A 93 -6.31 -1.56 7.01
CA GLN A 93 -5.95 -0.22 6.55
C GLN A 93 -6.36 0.85 7.57
N ILE A 94 -7.53 0.69 8.17
CA ILE A 94 -7.99 1.61 9.22
C ILE A 94 -7.03 1.58 10.40
N LYS A 95 -6.59 0.41 10.82
CA LYS A 95 -5.63 0.26 11.92
C LYS A 95 -4.28 0.88 11.57
N ILE A 96 -3.80 0.70 10.36
CA ILE A 96 -2.56 1.33 9.88
C ILE A 96 -2.70 2.85 9.94
N GLY A 97 -3.82 3.40 9.50
CA GLY A 97 -4.11 4.84 9.58
C GLY A 97 -4.11 5.35 11.02
N GLU A 98 -4.70 4.60 11.93
CA GLU A 98 -4.71 4.95 13.35
C GLU A 98 -3.30 4.99 13.95
N VAL A 99 -2.45 4.05 13.59
CA VAL A 99 -1.04 4.02 14.03
C VAL A 99 -0.30 5.24 13.50
N HIS A 100 -0.46 5.58 12.22
CA HIS A 100 0.18 6.77 11.62
C HIS A 100 -0.26 8.05 12.33
N ALA A 101 -1.57 8.17 12.62
CA ALA A 101 -2.10 9.33 13.34
C ALA A 101 -1.54 9.41 14.77
N ARG A 102 -1.41 8.27 15.44
CA ARG A 102 -0.92 8.22 16.83
C ARG A 102 0.53 8.69 16.95
N ILE A 103 1.37 8.36 15.95
CA ILE A 103 2.76 8.77 15.94
C ILE A 103 3.01 10.08 15.19
N ASP A 104 1.93 10.80 14.87
CA ASP A 104 1.97 12.10 14.21
C ASP A 104 2.71 12.13 12.88
N VAL A 105 2.53 11.11 12.05
CA VAL A 105 3.08 11.11 10.70
C VAL A 105 2.31 12.15 9.87
N PRO A 106 3.00 13.16 9.29
CA PRO A 106 2.33 14.15 8.46
C PRO A 106 1.60 13.51 7.27
N VAL A 107 0.38 13.99 6.99
CA VAL A 107 -0.45 13.45 5.90
C VAL A 107 0.27 13.51 4.55
N HIS A 108 1.05 14.57 4.30
CA HIS A 108 1.78 14.69 3.03
C HIS A 108 2.79 13.55 2.82
N LEU A 109 3.35 12.99 3.91
CA LEU A 109 4.27 11.85 3.80
C LEU A 109 3.53 10.57 3.42
N VAL A 110 2.32 10.36 3.96
CA VAL A 110 1.48 9.22 3.60
C VAL A 110 1.11 9.29 2.11
N LEU A 111 0.69 10.47 1.64
CA LEU A 111 0.34 10.69 0.24
C LEU A 111 1.55 10.52 -0.69
N ARG A 112 2.71 11.01 -0.27
CA ARG A 112 3.95 10.85 -1.03
C ARG A 112 4.33 9.38 -1.16
N GLY A 113 4.18 8.60 -0.09
CA GLY A 113 4.41 7.16 -0.12
C GLY A 113 3.50 6.43 -1.09
N ALA A 114 2.21 6.73 -1.05
CA ALA A 114 1.23 6.15 -1.98
C ALA A 114 1.56 6.49 -3.43
N ARG A 115 1.94 7.73 -3.70
CA ARG A 115 2.36 8.18 -5.03
C ARG A 115 3.60 7.43 -5.52
N SER A 116 4.57 7.24 -4.65
CA SER A 116 5.80 6.50 -4.97
C SER A 116 5.50 5.06 -5.39
N LEU A 117 4.65 4.37 -4.65
CA LEU A 117 4.25 3.00 -4.96
C LEU A 117 3.48 2.94 -6.29
N LYS A 118 2.58 3.87 -6.52
CA LYS A 118 1.84 3.97 -7.78
C LYS A 118 2.76 4.16 -8.96
N ARG A 119 3.75 5.03 -8.84
CA ARG A 119 4.75 5.27 -9.90
C ARG A 119 5.62 4.04 -10.16
N GLY A 120 6.05 3.38 -9.09
CA GLY A 120 6.86 2.16 -9.21
C GLY A 120 6.10 1.05 -9.93
N LEU A 121 4.85 0.82 -9.55
CA LEU A 121 4.01 -0.18 -10.20
C LEU A 121 3.71 0.20 -11.65
N GLY A 122 3.44 1.48 -11.92
CA GLY A 122 3.21 1.98 -13.29
C GLY A 122 4.40 1.74 -14.20
N ALA A 123 5.62 1.96 -13.70
CA ALA A 123 6.84 1.70 -14.45
C ALA A 123 6.98 0.21 -14.80
N LEU A 124 6.62 -0.69 -13.88
CA LEU A 124 6.63 -2.13 -14.14
C LEU A 124 5.59 -2.53 -15.19
N LEU A 125 4.41 -1.92 -15.14
CA LEU A 125 3.36 -2.15 -16.14
C LEU A 125 3.80 -1.73 -17.53
N ASP A 126 4.52 -0.63 -17.65
CA ASP A 126 5.03 -0.12 -18.93
C ASP A 126 6.07 -1.05 -19.55
N GLN A 127 6.75 -1.87 -18.73
CA GLN A 127 7.74 -2.84 -19.19
C GLN A 127 7.12 -4.21 -19.52
N ALA A 128 5.90 -4.44 -19.09
CA ALA A 128 5.24 -5.73 -19.23
C ALA A 128 4.67 -5.98 -20.64
#